data_f85cff09b96487cdbf31e5d330a49165
#
_entry.id   f85cff09b96487cdbf31e5d330a49165
#
_cell.length_a   1.000
_cell.length_b   1.000
_cell.length_c   1.000
_cell.angle_alpha   90.00
_cell.angle_beta   90.00
_cell.angle_gamma   90.00
#
_symmetry.space_group_name_H-M   'P 1'
#
loop_
_entity.id
_entity.type
_entity.pdbx_description
1 polymer ?
#
loop_
_entity_poly.entity_id
_entity_poly.type
_entity_poly.pdbx_seq_one_letter_code
_entity_poly.pdbx_strand_id
1 'polypeptide(L)'
;MRIGMSLNYAGGFAETVVELADYEKAGLDIVFVPEAYSYDAVSQLGYIAAKTERLQLASGIMQLYTRTPTLTAMTAAGLDYVSGGRFTLGLGASGPQVIEGWHGVPYDAPVGRMRETIEICRAVWRRERLTYDGKHYTIPLPADQGTGLGKPLKLINHPVRDRIPIIVAAIGPKNVELAAEQAEGWQPIFYFPEKAAQVWSAPLAAGLANRDASLPALDTIVQSTLAIGEDTGGLLDFGRPVLALYVGGMGARGQNFYTKLVAQYGYPDQALAIQDAYLSGRKDEAAALVPQSLLEGISLIGPRSMVAERVAAMAEAGVTTLNVSPLGATHADRLALIEQIRDIAG
;
A
#
# COMPACT_ATOMS: atom_id res chain seq x y z
N MET A 1 -2.29 18.51 -0.05
CA MET A 1 -1.95 17.07 0.03
C MET A 1 -1.32 16.58 -1.27
N ARG A 2 -0.48 15.51 -1.26
CA ARG A 2 -0.04 14.85 -2.50
C ARG A 2 -1.17 14.02 -3.11
N ILE A 3 -1.20 13.95 -4.44
CA ILE A 3 -2.15 13.11 -5.17
C ILE A 3 -1.39 11.94 -5.79
N GLY A 4 -1.77 10.74 -5.41
CA GLY A 4 -1.30 9.49 -5.98
C GLY A 4 -2.38 8.78 -6.78
N MET A 5 -1.97 7.82 -7.61
CA MET A 5 -2.88 6.95 -8.35
C MET A 5 -2.37 5.51 -8.33
N SER A 6 -3.23 4.57 -7.96
CA SER A 6 -2.93 3.14 -8.11
C SER A 6 -3.26 2.65 -9.51
N LEU A 7 -2.35 1.91 -10.11
CA LEU A 7 -2.62 1.21 -11.37
C LEU A 7 -3.43 -0.08 -11.12
N ASN A 8 -4.13 -0.53 -12.15
CA ASN A 8 -4.91 -1.76 -12.07
C ASN A 8 -4.00 -3.01 -12.08
N TYR A 9 -4.42 -4.07 -11.37
CA TYR A 9 -3.76 -5.37 -11.40
C TYR A 9 -3.84 -6.07 -12.76
N ALA A 10 -4.91 -5.86 -13.50
CA ALA A 10 -5.24 -6.65 -14.67
C ALA A 10 -5.60 -5.76 -15.88
N GLY A 11 -4.82 -5.90 -16.92
CA GLY A 11 -5.07 -5.25 -18.21
C GLY A 11 -4.78 -3.74 -18.24
N GLY A 12 -4.70 -3.18 -19.44
CA GLY A 12 -4.58 -1.74 -19.65
C GLY A 12 -3.29 -1.07 -19.18
N PHE A 13 -2.26 -1.84 -18.77
CA PHE A 13 -1.01 -1.25 -18.25
C PHE A 13 -0.30 -0.39 -19.28
N ALA A 14 -0.11 -0.91 -20.50
CA ALA A 14 0.62 -0.20 -21.56
C ALA A 14 -0.12 1.08 -21.98
N GLU A 15 -1.44 1.02 -22.06
CA GLU A 15 -2.32 2.15 -22.36
C GLU A 15 -2.24 3.20 -21.25
N THR A 16 -2.36 2.77 -20.00
CA THR A 16 -2.27 3.67 -18.84
C THR A 16 -0.91 4.36 -18.74
N VAL A 17 0.19 3.68 -19.07
CA VAL A 17 1.53 4.30 -19.04
C VAL A 17 1.65 5.42 -20.07
N VAL A 18 1.00 5.32 -21.22
CA VAL A 18 0.96 6.42 -22.20
C VAL A 18 0.23 7.64 -21.65
N GLU A 19 -0.81 7.42 -20.83
CA GLU A 19 -1.59 8.48 -20.19
C GLU A 19 -0.87 9.18 -19.01
N LEU A 20 0.15 8.53 -18.40
CA LEU A 20 0.81 9.05 -17.19
C LEU A 20 1.43 10.45 -17.37
N ALA A 21 1.92 10.79 -18.58
CA ALA A 21 2.47 12.10 -18.85
C ALA A 21 1.40 13.22 -18.76
N ASP A 22 0.16 12.92 -19.09
CA ASP A 22 -0.94 13.87 -18.96
C ASP A 22 -1.41 13.97 -17.52
N TYR A 23 -1.50 12.86 -16.79
CA TYR A 23 -1.78 12.89 -15.34
C TYR A 23 -0.70 13.65 -14.55
N GLU A 24 0.57 13.51 -14.92
CA GLU A 24 1.67 14.29 -14.33
C GLU A 24 1.48 15.81 -14.53
N LYS A 25 1.05 16.24 -15.72
CA LYS A 25 0.72 17.64 -16.01
C LYS A 25 -0.50 18.12 -15.23
N ALA A 26 -1.48 17.24 -15.04
CA ALA A 26 -2.69 17.51 -14.27
C ALA A 26 -2.44 17.56 -12.74
N GLY A 27 -1.22 17.28 -12.31
CA GLY A 27 -0.83 17.39 -10.91
C GLY A 27 -0.79 16.06 -10.13
N LEU A 28 -0.69 14.92 -10.83
CA LEU A 28 -0.38 13.64 -10.19
C LEU A 28 1.07 13.66 -9.68
N ASP A 29 1.27 13.37 -8.40
CA ASP A 29 2.59 13.38 -7.77
C ASP A 29 3.27 12.01 -7.77
N ILE A 30 2.50 10.94 -7.59
CA ILE A 30 3.03 9.59 -7.40
C ILE A 30 2.11 8.53 -8.00
N VAL A 31 2.70 7.50 -8.63
CA VAL A 31 1.98 6.32 -9.10
C VAL A 31 2.36 5.09 -8.28
N PHE A 32 1.36 4.29 -7.90
CA PHE A 32 1.53 3.05 -7.16
C PHE A 32 1.27 1.84 -8.07
N VAL A 33 2.24 0.95 -8.16
CA VAL A 33 2.13 -0.30 -8.91
C VAL A 33 1.92 -1.46 -7.94
N PRO A 34 0.72 -2.05 -7.91
CA PRO A 34 0.43 -3.16 -7.02
C PRO A 34 1.05 -4.47 -7.51
N GLU A 35 1.37 -5.36 -6.57
CA GLU A 35 1.80 -6.72 -6.84
C GLU A 35 0.98 -7.72 -6.00
N ALA A 36 0.36 -8.69 -6.69
CA ALA A 36 -0.36 -9.79 -6.06
C ALA A 36 0.00 -11.09 -6.80
N TYR A 37 -0.95 -11.90 -7.21
CA TYR A 37 -0.77 -12.99 -8.19
C TYR A 37 -1.11 -12.47 -9.59
N SER A 38 -0.43 -11.40 -9.97
CA SER A 38 -0.50 -10.70 -11.27
C SER A 38 0.91 -10.56 -11.86
N TYR A 39 1.13 -9.61 -12.76
CA TYR A 39 2.48 -9.29 -13.22
C TYR A 39 3.31 -8.69 -12.07
N ASP A 40 4.64 -8.92 -12.10
CA ASP A 40 5.55 -8.35 -11.11
C ASP A 40 5.61 -6.81 -11.20
N ALA A 41 5.76 -6.17 -10.06
CA ALA A 41 5.81 -4.72 -10.02
C ALA A 41 7.12 -4.15 -10.58
N VAL A 42 8.21 -4.91 -10.55
CA VAL A 42 9.56 -4.42 -10.91
C VAL A 42 9.65 -4.10 -12.39
N SER A 43 9.20 -5.04 -13.26
CA SER A 43 9.20 -4.83 -14.70
C SER A 43 8.32 -3.65 -15.11
N GLN A 44 7.15 -3.51 -14.48
CA GLN A 44 6.22 -2.41 -14.72
C GLN A 44 6.81 -1.07 -14.26
N LEU A 45 7.36 -1.00 -13.05
CA LEU A 45 8.00 0.21 -12.51
C LEU A 45 9.22 0.64 -13.34
N GLY A 46 10.03 -0.31 -13.81
CA GLY A 46 11.15 -0.01 -14.70
C GLY A 46 10.69 0.59 -16.04
N TYR A 47 9.58 0.09 -16.59
CA TYR A 47 8.98 0.65 -17.80
C TYR A 47 8.42 2.06 -17.58
N ILE A 48 7.70 2.29 -16.49
CA ILE A 48 7.19 3.62 -16.11
C ILE A 48 8.34 4.60 -15.90
N ALA A 49 9.41 4.18 -15.22
CA ALA A 49 10.58 5.03 -14.97
C ALA A 49 11.19 5.60 -16.27
N ALA A 50 11.18 4.79 -17.35
CA ALA A 50 11.68 5.19 -18.67
C ALA A 50 10.69 6.06 -19.47
N LYS A 51 9.42 6.14 -19.05
CA LYS A 51 8.35 6.87 -19.75
C LYS A 51 7.90 8.15 -19.05
N THR A 52 8.42 8.42 -17.85
CA THR A 52 8.05 9.57 -17.03
C THR A 52 9.31 10.31 -16.57
N GLU A 53 9.20 11.61 -16.31
CA GLU A 53 10.36 12.44 -15.97
C GLU A 53 10.38 12.89 -14.50
N ARG A 54 9.23 13.26 -13.93
CA ARG A 54 9.10 13.84 -12.58
C ARG A 54 8.26 12.99 -11.65
N LEU A 55 7.31 12.23 -12.20
CA LEU A 55 6.36 11.41 -11.45
C LEU A 55 7.11 10.48 -10.50
N GLN A 56 6.78 10.52 -9.21
CA GLN A 56 7.28 9.57 -8.24
C GLN A 56 6.67 8.19 -8.47
N LEU A 57 7.44 7.16 -8.21
CA LEU A 57 7.08 5.77 -8.46
C LEU A 57 7.10 5.00 -7.15
N ALA A 58 6.07 4.23 -6.87
CA ALA A 58 6.05 3.37 -5.69
C ALA A 58 5.53 1.97 -6.03
N SER A 59 6.06 0.95 -5.38
CA SER A 59 5.33 -0.31 -5.29
C SER A 59 4.15 -0.11 -4.32
N GLY A 60 3.00 -0.58 -4.70
CA GLY A 60 1.78 -0.43 -3.91
C GLY A 60 1.00 -1.71 -3.72
N ILE A 61 1.60 -2.77 -3.19
CA ILE A 61 2.91 -2.99 -2.51
C ILE A 61 3.65 -4.17 -3.15
N MET A 62 4.97 -4.30 -2.92
CA MET A 62 5.69 -5.55 -3.10
C MET A 62 5.48 -6.45 -1.89
N GLN A 63 5.36 -7.74 -2.16
CA GLN A 63 5.13 -8.74 -1.11
C GLN A 63 6.42 -9.08 -0.36
N LEU A 64 6.35 -9.07 0.97
CA LEU A 64 7.50 -9.31 1.85
C LEU A 64 8.20 -10.65 1.62
N TYR A 65 7.43 -11.72 1.35
CA TYR A 65 7.93 -13.11 1.32
C TYR A 65 8.47 -13.58 -0.04
N THR A 66 8.24 -12.84 -1.09
CA THR A 66 8.56 -13.27 -2.46
C THR A 66 10.02 -12.98 -2.86
N ARG A 67 10.71 -12.18 -2.06
CA ARG A 67 12.11 -11.78 -2.28
C ARG A 67 12.90 -11.90 -0.99
N THR A 68 14.18 -12.26 -1.07
CA THR A 68 15.07 -12.11 0.09
C THR A 68 15.26 -10.63 0.43
N PRO A 69 15.52 -10.25 1.69
CA PRO A 69 15.74 -8.84 2.04
C PRO A 69 16.83 -8.16 1.21
N THR A 70 17.90 -8.88 0.90
CA THR A 70 18.98 -8.36 0.05
C THR A 70 18.55 -8.15 -1.40
N LEU A 71 17.72 -9.04 -1.97
CA LEU A 71 17.16 -8.85 -3.31
C LEU A 71 16.15 -7.68 -3.31
N THR A 72 15.36 -7.53 -2.25
CA THR A 72 14.46 -6.36 -2.08
C THR A 72 15.27 -5.06 -2.08
N ALA A 73 16.38 -5.02 -1.34
CA ALA A 73 17.27 -3.86 -1.31
C ALA A 73 17.91 -3.56 -2.68
N MET A 74 18.37 -4.60 -3.39
CA MET A 74 18.93 -4.48 -4.74
C MET A 74 17.89 -3.98 -5.74
N THR A 75 16.69 -4.52 -5.68
CA THR A 75 15.55 -4.12 -6.53
C THR A 75 15.22 -2.64 -6.32
N ALA A 76 15.08 -2.21 -5.07
CA ALA A 76 14.78 -0.82 -4.75
C ALA A 76 15.90 0.12 -5.22
N ALA A 77 17.16 -0.23 -4.99
CA ALA A 77 18.30 0.56 -5.47
C ALA A 77 18.37 0.63 -7.00
N GLY A 78 18.02 -0.47 -7.70
CA GLY A 78 17.96 -0.51 -9.15
C GLY A 78 16.84 0.38 -9.72
N LEU A 79 15.63 0.29 -9.15
CA LEU A 79 14.50 1.15 -9.54
C LEU A 79 14.76 2.62 -9.22
N ASP A 80 15.40 2.90 -8.09
CA ASP A 80 15.80 4.25 -7.74
C ASP A 80 16.83 4.82 -8.71
N TYR A 81 17.80 4.01 -9.13
CA TYR A 81 18.80 4.38 -10.13
C TYR A 81 18.18 4.69 -11.49
N VAL A 82 17.36 3.78 -12.05
CA VAL A 82 16.78 3.98 -13.39
C VAL A 82 15.72 5.08 -13.43
N SER A 83 15.13 5.41 -12.28
CA SER A 83 14.18 6.53 -12.15
C SER A 83 14.85 7.86 -11.78
N GLY A 84 16.16 7.90 -11.54
CA GLY A 84 16.84 9.13 -11.12
C GLY A 84 16.45 9.61 -9.72
N GLY A 85 16.25 8.67 -8.77
CA GLY A 85 15.91 8.99 -7.38
C GLY A 85 14.42 9.20 -7.10
N ARG A 86 13.52 8.74 -7.99
CA ARG A 86 12.06 8.92 -7.86
C ARG A 86 11.33 7.72 -7.24
N PHE A 87 12.04 6.64 -6.88
CA PHE A 87 11.41 5.42 -6.39
C PHE A 87 11.15 5.45 -4.88
N THR A 88 10.06 4.83 -4.46
CA THR A 88 9.69 4.56 -3.07
C THR A 88 9.32 3.08 -2.94
N LEU A 89 9.91 2.39 -1.97
CA LEU A 89 9.66 0.98 -1.73
C LEU A 89 8.43 0.79 -0.84
N GLY A 90 7.30 0.40 -1.42
CA GLY A 90 6.12 -0.02 -0.67
C GLY A 90 6.16 -1.53 -0.39
N LEU A 91 6.09 -1.91 0.87
CA LEU A 91 6.11 -3.28 1.35
C LEU A 91 4.81 -3.65 2.08
N GLY A 92 4.39 -4.90 1.94
CA GLY A 92 3.27 -5.47 2.68
C GLY A 92 3.44 -6.97 2.91
N ALA A 93 2.85 -7.46 3.99
CA ALA A 93 2.94 -8.89 4.31
C ALA A 93 2.10 -9.77 3.37
N SER A 94 1.15 -9.19 2.62
CA SER A 94 0.14 -9.94 1.88
C SER A 94 -0.71 -10.83 2.82
N GLY A 95 -1.33 -11.88 2.29
CA GLY A 95 -2.10 -12.84 3.09
C GLY A 95 -1.60 -14.27 2.88
N PRO A 96 -1.86 -15.16 3.85
CA PRO A 96 -1.42 -16.57 3.76
C PRO A 96 -1.94 -17.27 2.52
N GLN A 97 -3.16 -16.94 2.04
CA GLN A 97 -3.71 -17.53 0.82
C GLN A 97 -2.86 -17.26 -0.43
N VAL A 98 -2.23 -16.08 -0.51
CA VAL A 98 -1.34 -15.72 -1.61
C VAL A 98 0.06 -16.28 -1.38
N ILE A 99 0.60 -16.08 -0.19
CA ILE A 99 2.00 -16.45 0.10
C ILE A 99 2.17 -17.98 0.13
N GLU A 100 1.28 -18.69 0.81
CA GLU A 100 1.34 -20.17 0.89
C GLU A 100 0.72 -20.82 -0.35
N GLY A 101 -0.45 -20.29 -0.80
CA GLY A 101 -1.22 -20.90 -1.88
C GLY A 101 -0.65 -20.66 -3.28
N TRP A 102 -0.07 -19.49 -3.54
CA TRP A 102 0.47 -19.15 -4.84
C TRP A 102 2.01 -19.27 -4.90
N HIS A 103 2.70 -18.75 -3.88
CA HIS A 103 4.17 -18.74 -3.87
C HIS A 103 4.79 -19.97 -3.20
N GLY A 104 4.01 -20.78 -2.45
CA GLY A 104 4.49 -21.96 -1.76
C GLY A 104 5.50 -21.67 -0.64
N VAL A 105 5.43 -20.48 -0.05
CA VAL A 105 6.32 -20.02 1.01
C VAL A 105 5.55 -19.97 2.35
N PRO A 106 6.10 -20.45 3.45
CA PRO A 106 5.44 -20.34 4.76
C PRO A 106 5.14 -18.90 5.16
N TYR A 107 3.93 -18.64 5.64
CA TYR A 107 3.51 -17.33 6.16
C TYR A 107 3.71 -17.27 7.66
N ASP A 108 4.86 -16.81 8.11
CA ASP A 108 5.21 -16.71 9.52
C ASP A 108 5.84 -15.36 9.90
N ALA A 109 5.62 -14.93 11.13
CA ALA A 109 6.27 -13.78 11.76
C ALA A 109 6.30 -12.49 10.91
N PRO A 110 5.18 -12.04 10.28
CA PRO A 110 5.20 -10.92 9.33
C PRO A 110 5.75 -9.61 9.91
N VAL A 111 5.52 -9.32 11.18
CA VAL A 111 6.02 -8.10 11.83
C VAL A 111 7.54 -8.14 12.01
N GLY A 112 8.06 -9.26 12.51
CA GLY A 112 9.51 -9.44 12.72
C GLY A 112 10.27 -9.42 11.40
N ARG A 113 9.78 -10.16 10.40
CA ARG A 113 10.39 -10.17 9.06
C ARG A 113 10.34 -8.80 8.38
N MET A 114 9.28 -8.04 8.56
CA MET A 114 9.19 -6.67 8.03
C MET A 114 10.24 -5.77 8.66
N ARG A 115 10.39 -5.80 10.00
CA ARG A 115 11.42 -5.06 10.73
C ARG A 115 12.81 -5.36 10.19
N GLU A 116 13.17 -6.63 10.18
CA GLU A 116 14.50 -7.08 9.75
C GLU A 116 14.76 -6.77 8.27
N THR A 117 13.74 -6.85 7.41
CA THR A 117 13.85 -6.46 6.00
C THR A 117 14.14 -4.97 5.84
N ILE A 118 13.47 -4.09 6.59
CA ILE A 118 13.72 -2.64 6.57
C ILE A 118 15.15 -2.35 7.01
N GLU A 119 15.61 -2.97 8.10
CA GLU A 119 16.96 -2.78 8.64
C GLU A 119 18.04 -3.25 7.66
N ILE A 120 17.86 -4.43 7.06
CA ILE A 120 18.76 -4.97 6.04
C ILE A 120 18.79 -4.08 4.80
N CYS A 121 17.65 -3.63 4.29
CA CYS A 121 17.59 -2.74 3.14
C CYS A 121 18.41 -1.46 3.40
N ARG A 122 18.25 -0.83 4.54
CA ARG A 122 18.98 0.38 4.92
C ARG A 122 20.49 0.14 5.02
N ALA A 123 20.94 -0.96 5.61
CA ALA A 123 22.35 -1.32 5.68
C ALA A 123 22.94 -1.54 4.26
N VAL A 124 22.21 -2.22 3.37
CA VAL A 124 22.62 -2.43 1.98
C VAL A 124 22.77 -1.11 1.23
N TRP A 125 21.81 -0.16 1.36
CA TRP A 125 21.88 1.13 0.65
C TRP A 125 23.01 2.03 1.14
N ARG A 126 23.39 1.95 2.43
CA ARG A 126 24.60 2.61 2.96
C ARG A 126 25.91 1.92 2.56
N ARG A 127 25.82 0.82 1.78
CA ARG A 127 26.95 0.02 1.32
C ARG A 127 27.82 -0.54 2.45
N GLU A 128 27.19 -0.90 3.55
CA GLU A 128 27.87 -1.61 4.63
C GLU A 128 28.30 -3.02 4.17
N ARG A 129 29.38 -3.56 4.75
CA ARG A 129 29.64 -4.99 4.66
C ARG A 129 28.57 -5.69 5.47
N LEU A 130 27.60 -6.27 4.79
CA LEU A 130 26.39 -6.75 5.41
C LEU A 130 26.67 -7.94 6.31
N THR A 131 26.50 -7.71 7.62
CA THR A 131 26.37 -8.74 8.65
C THR A 131 25.07 -8.45 9.38
N TYR A 132 24.23 -9.48 9.52
CA TYR A 132 22.94 -9.34 10.19
C TYR A 132 22.65 -10.64 10.95
N ASP A 133 22.41 -10.55 12.24
CA ASP A 133 22.08 -11.68 13.11
C ASP A 133 20.72 -11.40 13.77
N GLY A 134 19.66 -11.64 12.99
CA GLY A 134 18.28 -11.44 13.40
C GLY A 134 17.61 -12.75 13.80
N LYS A 135 16.36 -12.63 14.23
CA LYS A 135 15.54 -13.79 14.58
C LYS A 135 15.07 -14.56 13.33
N HIS A 136 14.92 -13.87 12.21
CA HIS A 136 14.34 -14.41 10.98
C HIS A 136 15.33 -14.45 9.82
N TYR A 137 16.35 -13.62 9.85
CA TYR A 137 17.39 -13.58 8.83
C TYR A 137 18.79 -13.54 9.48
N THR A 138 19.68 -14.42 9.03
CA THR A 138 21.10 -14.39 9.39
C THR A 138 21.93 -14.26 8.12
N ILE A 139 22.73 -13.20 8.00
CA ILE A 139 23.54 -12.88 6.82
C ILE A 139 24.96 -12.51 7.27
N PRO A 140 26.03 -13.20 6.79
CA PRO A 140 25.98 -14.38 5.94
C PRO A 140 25.40 -15.60 6.66
N LEU A 141 24.96 -16.58 5.86
CA LEU A 141 24.47 -17.85 6.41
C LEU A 141 25.57 -18.53 7.24
N PRO A 142 25.26 -19.05 8.46
CA PRO A 142 26.20 -19.83 9.26
C PRO A 142 26.84 -20.99 8.51
N ALA A 143 28.11 -21.25 8.76
CA ALA A 143 28.89 -22.23 7.98
C ALA A 143 28.30 -23.64 8.03
N ASP A 144 27.68 -24.02 9.13
CA ASP A 144 27.03 -25.31 9.37
C ASP A 144 25.66 -25.45 8.67
N GLN A 145 25.09 -24.33 8.19
CA GLN A 145 23.81 -24.30 7.48
C GLN A 145 23.96 -24.23 5.95
N GLY A 146 25.19 -24.28 5.42
CA GLY A 146 25.48 -24.19 4.00
C GLY A 146 26.84 -24.75 3.64
N THR A 147 27.46 -24.21 2.60
CA THR A 147 28.79 -24.65 2.12
C THR A 147 29.95 -24.16 3.00
N GLY A 148 29.73 -23.29 3.95
CA GLY A 148 30.77 -22.65 4.75
C GLY A 148 31.55 -21.54 4.02
N LEU A 149 31.19 -21.20 2.78
CA LEU A 149 31.89 -20.20 1.96
C LEU A 149 31.27 -18.80 2.04
N GLY A 150 30.17 -18.65 2.79
CA GLY A 150 29.50 -17.37 2.97
C GLY A 150 30.42 -16.35 3.66
N LYS A 151 30.45 -15.12 3.12
CA LYS A 151 31.20 -14.00 3.71
C LYS A 151 30.42 -12.69 3.54
N PRO A 152 30.64 -11.69 4.43
CA PRO A 152 30.01 -10.40 4.30
C PRO A 152 30.35 -9.74 2.98
N LEU A 153 29.30 -9.39 2.20
CA LEU A 153 29.42 -8.66 0.95
C LEU A 153 28.80 -7.27 1.13
N LYS A 154 29.08 -6.38 0.21
CA LYS A 154 28.42 -5.07 0.09
C LYS A 154 27.94 -4.87 -1.34
N LEU A 155 26.94 -4.01 -1.50
CA LEU A 155 26.44 -3.64 -2.82
C LEU A 155 27.57 -3.12 -3.69
N ILE A 156 27.74 -3.66 -4.91
CA ILE A 156 28.82 -3.26 -5.84
C ILE A 156 28.58 -1.84 -6.32
N ASN A 157 27.35 -1.56 -6.77
CA ASN A 157 26.94 -0.23 -7.25
C ASN A 157 26.85 0.77 -6.11
N HIS A 158 26.90 2.05 -6.45
CA HIS A 158 26.58 3.14 -5.55
C HIS A 158 25.13 3.54 -5.76
N PRO A 159 24.25 3.39 -4.76
CA PRO A 159 22.87 3.89 -4.84
C PRO A 159 22.83 5.39 -5.10
N VAL A 160 21.78 5.87 -5.76
CA VAL A 160 21.54 7.31 -5.94
C VAL A 160 21.28 7.99 -4.59
N ARG A 161 20.56 7.26 -3.71
CA ARG A 161 20.28 7.68 -2.34
C ARG A 161 20.72 6.59 -1.36
N ASP A 162 21.31 6.96 -0.25
CA ASP A 162 21.66 6.07 0.87
C ASP A 162 20.44 5.71 1.73
N ARG A 163 19.32 6.41 1.51
CA ARG A 163 18.01 6.15 2.10
C ARG A 163 16.92 6.27 1.03
N ILE A 164 16.40 5.16 0.56
CA ILE A 164 15.21 5.09 -0.29
C ILE A 164 14.00 5.08 0.64
N PRO A 165 12.97 5.92 0.43
CA PRO A 165 11.78 5.90 1.28
C PRO A 165 11.09 4.54 1.26
N ILE A 166 10.61 4.11 2.44
CA ILE A 166 9.85 2.88 2.62
C ILE A 166 8.43 3.22 3.08
N ILE A 167 7.45 2.62 2.42
CA ILE A 167 6.04 2.63 2.82
C ILE A 167 5.68 1.23 3.31
N VAL A 168 5.00 1.14 4.45
CA VAL A 168 4.47 -0.13 4.96
C VAL A 168 2.95 -0.12 4.90
N ALA A 169 2.39 -1.07 4.13
CA ALA A 169 0.95 -1.32 4.15
C ALA A 169 0.58 -2.15 5.38
N ALA A 170 -0.22 -1.57 6.26
CA ALA A 170 -0.54 -2.18 7.56
C ALA A 170 -1.92 -1.78 8.07
N ILE A 171 -2.63 -2.75 8.68
CA ILE A 171 -3.90 -2.53 9.39
C ILE A 171 -3.89 -3.09 10.81
N GLY A 172 -3.15 -4.18 11.04
CA GLY A 172 -3.01 -4.76 12.38
C GLY A 172 -2.12 -3.89 13.27
N PRO A 173 -2.43 -3.77 14.58
CA PRO A 173 -1.82 -2.78 15.47
C PRO A 173 -0.29 -2.89 15.54
N LYS A 174 0.28 -4.08 15.56
CA LYS A 174 1.74 -4.26 15.63
C LYS A 174 2.47 -3.85 14.33
N ASN A 175 1.86 -4.05 13.17
CA ASN A 175 2.41 -3.58 11.89
C ASN A 175 2.25 -2.06 11.74
N VAL A 176 1.16 -1.47 12.24
CA VAL A 176 0.96 -0.02 12.26
C VAL A 176 1.97 0.65 13.18
N GLU A 177 2.20 0.10 14.37
CA GLU A 177 3.25 0.53 15.30
C GLU A 177 4.63 0.51 14.62
N LEU A 178 4.99 -0.60 13.96
CA LEU A 178 6.23 -0.73 13.21
C LEU A 178 6.35 0.27 12.05
N ALA A 179 5.28 0.48 11.28
CA ALA A 179 5.26 1.47 10.21
C ALA A 179 5.54 2.89 10.73
N ALA A 180 4.88 3.27 11.83
CA ALA A 180 5.08 4.57 12.46
C ALA A 180 6.49 4.72 13.05
N GLU A 181 7.08 3.66 13.60
CA GLU A 181 8.43 3.64 14.16
C GLU A 181 9.50 3.73 13.07
N GLN A 182 9.40 2.95 12.00
CA GLN A 182 10.53 2.70 11.09
C GLN A 182 10.33 3.13 9.64
N ALA A 183 9.11 3.34 9.15
CA ALA A 183 8.88 3.66 7.75
C ALA A 183 8.72 5.16 7.50
N GLU A 184 9.00 5.62 6.29
CA GLU A 184 8.68 6.98 5.86
C GLU A 184 7.19 7.17 5.59
N GLY A 185 6.46 6.08 5.24
CA GLY A 185 5.02 6.14 5.02
C GLY A 185 4.27 4.92 5.58
N TRP A 186 3.02 5.16 5.91
CA TRP A 186 2.05 4.16 6.31
C TRP A 186 0.86 4.17 5.35
N GLN A 187 0.49 3.00 4.84
CA GLN A 187 -0.62 2.82 3.91
C GLN A 187 -1.67 1.88 4.51
N PRO A 188 -2.72 2.40 5.18
CA PRO A 188 -3.90 1.63 5.55
C PRO A 188 -4.77 1.33 4.33
N ILE A 189 -5.70 0.39 4.50
CA ILE A 189 -6.79 0.16 3.55
C ILE A 189 -8.13 0.47 4.21
N PHE A 190 -9.13 0.85 3.41
CA PHE A 190 -10.48 1.18 3.88
C PHE A 190 -10.48 2.24 5.01
N TYR A 191 -9.73 3.29 4.81
CA TYR A 191 -9.58 4.35 5.79
C TYR A 191 -10.85 5.19 5.88
N PHE A 192 -11.46 5.20 7.07
CA PHE A 192 -12.64 5.96 7.38
C PHE A 192 -12.24 7.08 8.38
N PRO A 193 -12.06 8.35 7.94
CA PRO A 193 -11.41 9.38 8.74
C PRO A 193 -12.08 9.60 10.10
N GLU A 194 -13.43 9.59 10.17
CA GLU A 194 -14.17 9.78 11.44
C GLU A 194 -14.06 8.59 12.40
N LYS A 195 -13.58 7.43 11.90
CA LYS A 195 -13.41 6.20 12.69
C LYS A 195 -11.95 5.80 12.88
N ALA A 196 -11.04 6.42 12.13
CA ALA A 196 -9.62 6.05 12.10
C ALA A 196 -8.97 6.15 13.49
N ALA A 197 -9.26 7.19 14.25
CA ALA A 197 -8.66 7.43 15.55
C ALA A 197 -8.95 6.30 16.56
N GLN A 198 -10.15 5.74 16.56
CA GLN A 198 -10.52 4.65 17.49
C GLN A 198 -9.80 3.34 17.18
N VAL A 199 -9.30 3.17 15.94
CA VAL A 199 -8.61 1.96 15.50
C VAL A 199 -7.09 2.11 15.60
N TRP A 200 -6.56 3.25 15.18
CA TRP A 200 -5.12 3.38 14.90
C TRP A 200 -4.38 4.43 15.75
N SER A 201 -5.06 5.28 16.52
CA SER A 201 -4.37 6.30 17.33
C SER A 201 -3.35 5.70 18.31
N ALA A 202 -3.72 4.63 19.01
CA ALA A 202 -2.85 4.00 19.99
C ALA A 202 -1.59 3.35 19.36
N PRO A 203 -1.68 2.49 18.32
CA PRO A 203 -0.49 1.94 17.68
C PRO A 203 0.34 2.98 16.95
N LEU A 204 -0.26 4.01 16.33
CA LEU A 204 0.49 5.11 15.73
C LEU A 204 1.27 5.89 16.79
N ALA A 205 0.64 6.26 17.92
CA ALA A 205 1.31 6.95 19.00
C ALA A 205 2.47 6.13 19.59
N ALA A 206 2.28 4.81 19.78
CA ALA A 206 3.32 3.92 20.27
C ALA A 206 4.53 3.85 19.33
N GLY A 207 4.30 3.75 18.03
CA GLY A 207 5.37 3.74 17.03
C GLY A 207 6.08 5.09 16.93
N LEU A 208 5.32 6.20 16.90
CA LEU A 208 5.87 7.55 16.82
C LEU A 208 6.74 7.91 18.05
N ALA A 209 6.40 7.39 19.23
CA ALA A 209 7.21 7.60 20.43
C ALA A 209 8.61 6.97 20.34
N ASN A 210 8.79 5.95 19.50
CA ASN A 210 10.06 5.27 19.26
C ASN A 210 10.70 5.61 17.90
N ARG A 211 10.10 6.58 17.17
CA ARG A 211 10.55 6.95 15.84
C ARG A 211 11.90 7.65 15.87
N ASP A 212 12.83 7.19 15.03
CA ASP A 212 14.13 7.85 14.85
C ASP A 212 13.92 9.29 14.34
N ALA A 213 14.54 10.26 15.03
CA ALA A 213 14.45 11.67 14.70
C ALA A 213 15.01 12.03 13.29
N SER A 214 15.81 11.16 12.69
CA SER A 214 16.31 11.32 11.31
C SER A 214 15.25 10.98 10.24
N LEU A 215 14.14 10.34 10.62
CA LEU A 215 13.02 10.08 9.72
C LEU A 215 12.15 11.33 9.55
N PRO A 216 11.66 11.62 8.34
CA PRO A 216 10.68 12.70 8.12
C PRO A 216 9.39 12.41 8.89
N ALA A 217 8.49 13.37 8.95
CA ALA A 217 7.12 13.12 9.41
C ALA A 217 6.51 11.94 8.65
N LEU A 218 5.72 11.13 9.34
CA LEU A 218 5.09 9.94 8.74
C LEU A 218 4.10 10.39 7.66
N ASP A 219 4.28 9.88 6.43
CA ASP A 219 3.33 10.07 5.34
C ASP A 219 2.17 9.07 5.50
N THR A 220 0.96 9.56 5.73
CA THR A 220 -0.25 8.74 5.80
C THR A 220 -0.91 8.70 4.43
N ILE A 221 -0.84 7.54 3.77
CA ILE A 221 -1.24 7.34 2.37
C ILE A 221 -2.56 6.58 2.33
N VAL A 222 -3.64 7.24 1.94
CA VAL A 222 -4.98 6.65 1.95
C VAL A 222 -5.47 6.39 0.55
N GLN A 223 -5.87 5.15 0.28
CA GLN A 223 -6.48 4.77 -0.98
C GLN A 223 -7.99 5.04 -0.95
N SER A 224 -8.50 5.70 -2.00
CA SER A 224 -9.92 5.98 -2.18
C SER A 224 -10.34 5.88 -3.65
N THR A 225 -11.53 5.35 -3.90
CA THR A 225 -12.18 5.46 -5.20
C THR A 225 -12.66 6.89 -5.42
N LEU A 226 -12.45 7.44 -6.61
CA LEU A 226 -12.74 8.84 -6.93
C LEU A 226 -13.76 8.96 -8.07
N ALA A 227 -14.87 9.67 -7.81
CA ALA A 227 -15.80 10.14 -8.83
C ALA A 227 -16.45 11.45 -8.36
N ILE A 228 -16.39 12.50 -9.17
CA ILE A 228 -16.89 13.82 -8.83
C ILE A 228 -17.98 14.21 -9.84
N GLY A 229 -19.21 14.44 -9.35
CA GLY A 229 -20.34 14.81 -10.18
C GLY A 229 -21.67 14.65 -9.45
N GLU A 230 -22.75 15.20 -10.03
CA GLU A 230 -24.10 15.13 -9.46
C GLU A 230 -24.74 13.74 -9.61
N ASP A 231 -24.40 13.01 -10.67
CA ASP A 231 -24.96 11.69 -11.01
C ASP A 231 -23.91 10.58 -10.74
N THR A 232 -23.55 10.39 -9.47
CA THR A 232 -22.56 9.38 -9.04
C THR A 232 -23.16 8.28 -8.18
N GLY A 233 -24.47 8.30 -7.92
CA GLY A 233 -25.10 7.42 -6.93
C GLY A 233 -24.87 5.92 -7.13
N GLY A 234 -24.85 5.42 -8.36
CA GLY A 234 -24.58 4.01 -8.66
C GLY A 234 -23.11 3.61 -8.59
N LEU A 235 -22.17 4.57 -8.55
CA LEU A 235 -20.74 4.28 -8.57
C LEU A 235 -20.21 3.74 -7.24
N LEU A 236 -20.89 4.03 -6.14
CA LEU A 236 -20.55 3.45 -4.83
C LEU A 236 -20.65 1.91 -4.82
N ASP A 237 -21.60 1.37 -5.57
CA ASP A 237 -21.85 -0.08 -5.60
C ASP A 237 -20.69 -0.88 -6.20
N PHE A 238 -19.82 -0.25 -7.01
CA PHE A 238 -18.59 -0.89 -7.50
C PHE A 238 -17.63 -1.28 -6.36
N GLY A 239 -17.70 -0.63 -5.21
CA GLY A 239 -16.92 -0.97 -4.03
C GLY A 239 -17.41 -2.20 -3.26
N ARG A 240 -18.69 -2.59 -3.41
CA ARG A 240 -19.30 -3.69 -2.63
C ARG A 240 -18.62 -5.04 -2.81
N PRO A 241 -18.37 -5.53 -4.04
CA PRO A 241 -17.71 -6.83 -4.24
C PRO A 241 -16.29 -6.86 -3.67
N VAL A 242 -15.55 -5.74 -3.78
CA VAL A 242 -14.19 -5.61 -3.24
C VAL A 242 -14.22 -5.69 -1.71
N LEU A 243 -15.08 -4.91 -1.05
CA LEU A 243 -15.24 -4.97 0.40
C LEU A 243 -15.69 -6.36 0.87
N ALA A 244 -16.65 -6.98 0.19
CA ALA A 244 -17.11 -8.34 0.51
C ALA A 244 -15.98 -9.38 0.38
N LEU A 245 -15.13 -9.27 -0.63
CA LEU A 245 -13.94 -10.12 -0.79
C LEU A 245 -12.98 -9.96 0.40
N TYR A 246 -12.63 -8.73 0.76
CA TYR A 246 -11.68 -8.48 1.85
C TYR A 246 -12.26 -8.88 3.20
N VAL A 247 -13.45 -8.40 3.52
CA VAL A 247 -14.11 -8.66 4.81
C VAL A 247 -14.49 -10.13 4.96
N GLY A 248 -14.94 -10.76 3.87
CA GLY A 248 -15.40 -12.14 3.88
C GLY A 248 -14.32 -13.17 3.57
N GLY A 249 -13.49 -12.94 2.56
CA GLY A 249 -12.65 -13.96 1.93
C GLY A 249 -11.15 -13.90 2.24
N MET A 250 -10.62 -12.75 2.71
CA MET A 250 -9.17 -12.57 2.92
C MET A 250 -8.68 -13.05 4.29
N GLY A 251 -9.28 -14.09 4.83
CA GLY A 251 -8.85 -14.70 6.10
C GLY A 251 -9.80 -15.79 6.57
N ALA A 252 -9.33 -16.65 7.46
CA ALA A 252 -10.14 -17.64 8.11
C ALA A 252 -11.15 -16.99 9.08
N ARG A 253 -12.23 -17.71 9.40
CA ARG A 253 -13.24 -17.29 10.37
C ARG A 253 -12.58 -16.91 11.70
N GLY A 254 -12.84 -15.69 12.21
CA GLY A 254 -12.25 -15.17 13.45
C GLY A 254 -10.78 -14.69 13.34
N GLN A 255 -10.11 -14.87 12.21
CA GLN A 255 -8.72 -14.47 11.98
C GLN A 255 -8.54 -13.46 10.84
N ASN A 256 -9.62 -12.93 10.28
CA ASN A 256 -9.58 -11.93 9.24
C ASN A 256 -9.44 -10.51 9.84
N PHE A 257 -8.37 -9.82 9.50
CA PHE A 257 -8.12 -8.45 9.97
C PHE A 257 -9.14 -7.43 9.42
N TYR A 258 -9.65 -7.64 8.21
CA TYR A 258 -10.61 -6.73 7.57
C TYR A 258 -12.00 -6.86 8.22
N THR A 259 -12.43 -8.08 8.59
CA THR A 259 -13.66 -8.29 9.38
C THR A 259 -13.56 -7.55 10.72
N LYS A 260 -12.41 -7.66 11.40
CA LYS A 260 -12.15 -6.94 12.66
C LYS A 260 -12.17 -5.43 12.47
N LEU A 261 -11.56 -4.92 11.41
CA LEU A 261 -11.53 -3.50 11.08
C LEU A 261 -12.95 -2.94 10.89
N VAL A 262 -13.78 -3.60 10.10
CA VAL A 262 -15.17 -3.18 9.85
C VAL A 262 -16.01 -3.25 11.13
N ALA A 263 -15.80 -4.27 11.95
CA ALA A 263 -16.43 -4.35 13.27
C ALA A 263 -16.01 -3.19 14.19
N GLN A 264 -14.74 -2.82 14.21
CA GLN A 264 -14.23 -1.66 14.96
C GLN A 264 -14.77 -0.32 14.45
N TYR A 265 -15.14 -0.22 13.18
CA TYR A 265 -15.84 0.94 12.62
C TYR A 265 -17.31 1.06 13.06
N GLY A 266 -17.80 0.10 13.84
CA GLY A 266 -19.17 0.09 14.37
C GLY A 266 -20.15 -0.75 13.58
N TYR A 267 -19.66 -1.68 12.76
CA TYR A 267 -20.47 -2.61 11.96
C TYR A 267 -20.19 -4.10 12.31
N PRO A 268 -20.24 -4.51 13.61
CA PRO A 268 -19.83 -5.87 13.99
C PRO A 268 -20.74 -6.94 13.41
N ASP A 269 -22.06 -6.75 13.40
CA ASP A 269 -23.01 -7.73 12.90
C ASP A 269 -22.91 -7.86 11.38
N GLN A 270 -22.79 -6.76 10.67
CA GLN A 270 -22.62 -6.74 9.21
C GLN A 270 -21.29 -7.41 8.81
N ALA A 271 -20.19 -7.13 9.52
CA ALA A 271 -18.91 -7.76 9.25
C ALA A 271 -18.96 -9.28 9.37
N LEU A 272 -19.64 -9.81 10.39
CA LEU A 272 -19.85 -11.25 10.57
C LEU A 272 -20.76 -11.84 9.50
N ALA A 273 -21.88 -11.16 9.17
CA ALA A 273 -22.81 -11.58 8.13
C ALA A 273 -22.15 -11.64 6.75
N ILE A 274 -21.34 -10.61 6.40
CA ILE A 274 -20.56 -10.58 5.15
C ILE A 274 -19.60 -11.78 5.10
N GLN A 275 -18.87 -12.04 6.19
CA GLN A 275 -17.93 -13.16 6.26
C GLN A 275 -18.66 -14.51 6.12
N ASP A 276 -19.79 -14.69 6.78
CA ASP A 276 -20.57 -15.91 6.72
C ASP A 276 -21.11 -16.17 5.31
N ALA A 277 -21.75 -15.19 4.69
CA ALA A 277 -22.26 -15.28 3.33
C ALA A 277 -21.12 -15.57 2.33
N TYR A 278 -20.01 -14.86 2.43
CA TYR A 278 -18.88 -15.02 1.51
C TYR A 278 -18.26 -16.41 1.58
N LEU A 279 -17.93 -16.89 2.79
CA LEU A 279 -17.33 -18.21 3.02
C LEU A 279 -18.29 -19.37 2.69
N SER A 280 -19.59 -19.10 2.67
CA SER A 280 -20.62 -20.04 2.21
C SER A 280 -20.85 -20.01 0.70
N GLY A 281 -20.05 -19.22 -0.06
CA GLY A 281 -20.16 -19.10 -1.52
C GLY A 281 -21.24 -18.13 -2.01
N ARG A 282 -22.01 -17.48 -1.11
CA ARG A 282 -23.05 -16.49 -1.44
C ARG A 282 -22.45 -15.10 -1.59
N LYS A 283 -21.61 -14.94 -2.63
CA LYS A 283 -20.79 -13.71 -2.81
C LYS A 283 -21.62 -12.47 -3.10
N ASP A 284 -22.69 -12.58 -3.87
CA ASP A 284 -23.58 -11.47 -4.21
C ASP A 284 -24.37 -11.00 -2.97
N GLU A 285 -24.81 -11.95 -2.13
CA GLU A 285 -25.41 -11.63 -0.84
C GLU A 285 -24.42 -10.93 0.08
N ALA A 286 -23.17 -11.42 0.16
CA ALA A 286 -22.12 -10.76 0.93
C ALA A 286 -21.87 -9.32 0.46
N ALA A 287 -21.87 -9.06 -0.85
CA ALA A 287 -21.73 -7.72 -1.42
C ALA A 287 -22.93 -6.83 -1.06
N ALA A 288 -24.16 -7.36 -1.11
CA ALA A 288 -25.36 -6.62 -0.74
C ALA A 288 -25.40 -6.24 0.75
N LEU A 289 -24.79 -7.04 1.62
CA LEU A 289 -24.70 -6.77 3.08
C LEU A 289 -23.71 -5.64 3.46
N VAL A 290 -22.87 -5.17 2.52
CA VAL A 290 -21.94 -4.08 2.80
C VAL A 290 -22.71 -2.78 3.11
N PRO A 291 -22.51 -2.15 4.28
CA PRO A 291 -23.19 -0.91 4.63
C PRO A 291 -22.88 0.23 3.66
N GLN A 292 -23.89 0.95 3.20
CA GLN A 292 -23.69 2.11 2.33
C GLN A 292 -22.86 3.19 3.03
N SER A 293 -23.12 3.47 4.29
CA SER A 293 -22.37 4.45 5.08
C SER A 293 -20.88 4.10 5.24
N LEU A 294 -20.51 2.80 5.18
CA LEU A 294 -19.11 2.39 5.12
C LEU A 294 -18.48 2.74 3.77
N LEU A 295 -19.19 2.48 2.66
CA LEU A 295 -18.73 2.85 1.32
C LEU A 295 -18.53 4.35 1.17
N GLU A 296 -19.52 5.14 1.61
CA GLU A 296 -19.46 6.61 1.62
C GLU A 296 -18.29 7.11 2.47
N GLY A 297 -18.05 6.50 3.64
CA GLY A 297 -16.99 6.87 4.56
C GLY A 297 -15.56 6.66 4.04
N ILE A 298 -15.36 5.69 3.15
CA ILE A 298 -14.03 5.32 2.62
C ILE A 298 -13.80 5.77 1.17
N SER A 299 -14.78 6.41 0.53
CA SER A 299 -14.75 6.80 -0.89
C SER A 299 -14.80 8.32 -1.04
N LEU A 300 -14.33 8.80 -2.19
CA LEU A 300 -14.43 10.18 -2.66
C LEU A 300 -15.40 10.21 -3.87
N ILE A 301 -16.67 9.86 -3.62
CA ILE A 301 -17.70 9.73 -4.66
C ILE A 301 -18.88 10.62 -4.29
N GLY A 302 -19.21 11.60 -5.17
CA GLY A 302 -20.34 12.49 -4.97
C GLY A 302 -20.16 13.85 -5.62
N PRO A 303 -21.06 14.80 -5.33
CA PRO A 303 -20.91 16.19 -5.73
C PRO A 303 -19.59 16.79 -5.22
N ARG A 304 -19.06 17.78 -5.94
CA ARG A 304 -17.77 18.42 -5.62
C ARG A 304 -17.70 18.91 -4.16
N SER A 305 -18.75 19.48 -3.62
CA SER A 305 -18.81 19.94 -2.24
C SER A 305 -18.63 18.81 -1.23
N MET A 306 -19.31 17.68 -1.46
CA MET A 306 -19.20 16.48 -0.63
C MET A 306 -17.78 15.91 -0.67
N VAL A 307 -17.18 15.81 -1.86
CA VAL A 307 -15.79 15.34 -1.98
C VAL A 307 -14.83 16.28 -1.28
N ALA A 308 -15.02 17.60 -1.35
CA ALA A 308 -14.20 18.57 -0.63
C ALA A 308 -14.31 18.42 0.90
N GLU A 309 -15.52 18.20 1.44
CA GLU A 309 -15.72 17.89 2.85
C GLU A 309 -14.99 16.60 3.27
N ARG A 310 -15.05 15.54 2.43
CA ARG A 310 -14.33 14.28 2.70
C ARG A 310 -12.81 14.46 2.69
N VAL A 311 -12.28 15.23 1.73
CA VAL A 311 -10.85 15.56 1.67
C VAL A 311 -10.42 16.37 2.90
N ALA A 312 -11.22 17.32 3.35
CA ALA A 312 -10.96 18.07 4.57
C ALA A 312 -10.93 17.16 5.81
N ALA A 313 -11.92 16.26 5.94
CA ALA A 313 -11.96 15.28 7.04
C ALA A 313 -10.74 14.36 7.03
N MET A 314 -10.27 13.93 5.85
CA MET A 314 -9.03 13.14 5.71
C MET A 314 -7.81 13.96 6.14
N ALA A 315 -7.72 15.24 5.76
CA ALA A 315 -6.63 16.14 6.17
C ALA A 315 -6.59 16.33 7.69
N GLU A 316 -7.73 16.58 8.31
CA GLU A 316 -7.88 16.70 9.78
C GLU A 316 -7.49 15.40 10.50
N ALA A 317 -7.77 14.24 9.90
CA ALA A 317 -7.36 12.94 10.40
C ALA A 317 -5.88 12.59 10.13
N GLY A 318 -5.10 13.53 9.57
CA GLY A 318 -3.65 13.39 9.36
C GLY A 318 -3.24 12.71 8.06
N VAL A 319 -4.13 12.59 7.08
CA VAL A 319 -3.80 12.08 5.74
C VAL A 319 -2.96 13.13 5.00
N THR A 320 -1.84 12.69 4.41
CA THR A 320 -0.89 13.55 3.69
C THR A 320 -0.81 13.22 2.21
N THR A 321 -1.19 12.00 1.82
CA THR A 321 -1.26 11.56 0.42
C THR A 321 -2.60 10.87 0.14
N LEU A 322 -3.34 11.36 -0.85
CA LEU A 322 -4.53 10.70 -1.39
C LEU A 322 -4.13 9.84 -2.59
N ASN A 323 -4.19 8.52 -2.43
CA ASN A 323 -3.97 7.56 -3.51
C ASN A 323 -5.34 7.23 -4.13
N VAL A 324 -5.69 7.88 -5.24
CA VAL A 324 -7.02 7.79 -5.84
C VAL A 324 -7.11 6.74 -6.94
N SER A 325 -8.29 6.17 -7.11
CA SER A 325 -8.67 5.32 -8.24
C SER A 325 -9.81 6.02 -8.99
N PRO A 326 -9.52 6.82 -10.04
CA PRO A 326 -10.54 7.58 -10.74
C PRO A 326 -11.47 6.67 -11.56
N LEU A 327 -12.77 6.82 -11.37
CA LEU A 327 -13.84 6.08 -12.09
C LEU A 327 -14.28 6.85 -13.34
N GLY A 328 -13.38 7.04 -14.29
CA GLY A 328 -13.71 7.63 -15.59
C GLY A 328 -13.76 6.59 -16.70
N ALA A 329 -14.76 6.65 -17.56
CA ALA A 329 -14.91 5.74 -18.70
C ALA A 329 -13.82 5.95 -19.75
N THR A 330 -13.44 7.20 -19.98
CA THR A 330 -12.40 7.59 -20.95
C THR A 330 -11.17 8.16 -20.26
N HIS A 331 -10.07 8.29 -20.99
CA HIS A 331 -8.88 9.00 -20.50
C HIS A 331 -9.22 10.45 -20.10
N ALA A 332 -9.98 11.16 -20.91
CA ALA A 332 -10.37 12.53 -20.62
C ALA A 332 -11.18 12.67 -19.32
N ASP A 333 -12.10 11.73 -19.04
CA ASP A 333 -12.85 11.72 -17.78
C ASP A 333 -11.92 11.51 -16.58
N ARG A 334 -10.99 10.55 -16.67
CA ARG A 334 -10.02 10.28 -15.59
C ARG A 334 -9.08 11.46 -15.37
N LEU A 335 -8.62 12.09 -16.44
CA LEU A 335 -7.77 13.28 -16.39
C LEU A 335 -8.48 14.44 -15.67
N ALA A 336 -9.73 14.72 -16.04
CA ALA A 336 -10.54 15.74 -15.40
C ALA A 336 -10.77 15.47 -13.90
N LEU A 337 -10.88 14.19 -13.49
CA LEU A 337 -10.98 13.82 -12.08
C LEU A 337 -9.66 14.11 -11.32
N ILE A 338 -8.49 13.86 -11.92
CA ILE A 338 -7.19 14.20 -11.31
C ILE A 338 -7.03 15.72 -11.17
N GLU A 339 -7.40 16.49 -12.17
CA GLU A 339 -7.39 17.97 -12.09
C GLU A 339 -8.31 18.49 -10.98
N GLN A 340 -9.53 17.96 -10.89
CA GLN A 340 -10.49 18.37 -9.89
C GLN A 340 -10.05 18.01 -8.47
N ILE A 341 -9.52 16.80 -8.23
CA ILE A 341 -9.06 16.42 -6.91
C ILE A 341 -7.79 17.18 -6.51
N ARG A 342 -6.91 17.53 -7.45
CA ARG A 342 -5.76 18.41 -7.19
C ARG A 342 -6.23 19.78 -6.72
N ASP A 343 -7.22 20.38 -7.38
CA ASP A 343 -7.77 21.68 -7.01
C ASP A 343 -8.47 21.65 -5.63
N ILE A 344 -9.13 20.54 -5.28
CA ILE A 344 -9.76 20.35 -3.96
C ILE A 344 -8.73 20.17 -2.86
N ALA A 345 -7.65 19.44 -3.12
CA ALA A 345 -6.67 19.06 -2.11
C ALA A 345 -5.58 20.14 -1.86
N GLY A 346 -5.48 21.13 -2.73
CA GLY A 346 -4.56 22.28 -2.61
C GLY A 346 -3.16 21.96 -3.10
#